data_d30f74430bbd5a42f10b375f7ad5312a
#
_entry.id   d30f74430bbd5a42f10b375f7ad5312a
#
_cell.length_a   1.000
_cell.length_b   1.000
_cell.length_c   1.000
_cell.angle_alpha   90.00
_cell.angle_beta   90.00
_cell.angle_gamma   90.00
#
_symmetry.space_group_name_H-M   'P 1'
#
loop_
_entity.id
_entity.type
_entity.pdbx_description
1 polymer ?
#
loop_
_entity_poly.entity_id
_entity_poly.type
_entity_poly.pdbx_seq_one_letter_code
_entity_poly.pdbx_strand_id
1 'polypeptide(L)'
;NAAASPDWLDAIARVAADETLDPAFRALCLRLPAEDDMAQTLHAAGHVPDPQAIYVARRRMGKALAKTLAPMLPAMIDRLTDHGPFTSNAQTAGRRALKLAALALQSRNDGGQAAQAIYSAANNMTDEMGALACLLDIGKGQPELARFAARWSADRIVMDKWFALQITYAAPEKTAEITRALTQHPLFDWKNPNRFRAVIAALAGNHAGFHHASGAAYTLTADWLLKLDPMNPQTAAR
;
A
#
# COMPACT_ATOMS: atom_id res chain seq x y z
N ASN A 1 11.99 13.43 -15.78
CA ASN A 1 11.96 14.44 -14.70
C ASN A 1 10.81 15.46 -14.82
N ALA A 2 9.74 15.15 -15.57
CA ALA A 2 8.60 16.07 -15.70
C ALA A 2 7.88 16.22 -14.34
N ALA A 3 7.48 17.46 -14.04
CA ALA A 3 6.55 17.75 -12.95
C ALA A 3 5.16 17.22 -13.30
N ALA A 4 4.31 17.01 -12.28
CA ALA A 4 2.89 16.70 -12.55
C ALA A 4 2.26 17.86 -13.33
N SER A 5 1.47 17.54 -14.38
CA SER A 5 0.80 18.56 -15.20
C SER A 5 -0.17 19.36 -14.33
N PRO A 6 -0.14 20.71 -14.37
CA PRO A 6 -1.12 21.54 -13.68
C PRO A 6 -2.56 21.19 -14.07
N ASP A 7 -2.83 20.98 -15.35
CA ASP A 7 -4.17 20.64 -15.84
C ASP A 7 -4.68 19.32 -15.27
N TRP A 8 -3.79 18.33 -15.10
CA TRP A 8 -4.13 17.05 -14.47
C TRP A 8 -4.43 17.26 -12.96
N LEU A 9 -3.61 18.05 -12.25
CA LEU A 9 -3.82 18.35 -10.84
C LEU A 9 -5.15 19.09 -10.62
N ASP A 10 -5.48 20.05 -11.49
CA ASP A 10 -6.73 20.81 -11.44
C ASP A 10 -7.95 19.93 -11.76
N ALA A 11 -7.82 19.02 -12.73
CA ALA A 11 -8.89 18.08 -13.04
C ALA A 11 -9.18 17.14 -11.87
N ILE A 12 -8.14 16.57 -11.24
CA ILE A 12 -8.31 15.73 -10.06
C ILE A 12 -8.86 16.52 -8.87
N ALA A 13 -8.44 17.76 -8.68
CA ALA A 13 -8.98 18.61 -7.61
C ALA A 13 -10.48 18.90 -7.79
N ARG A 14 -10.95 19.14 -9.02
CA ARG A 14 -12.37 19.28 -9.34
C ARG A 14 -13.15 18.01 -9.04
N VAL A 15 -12.66 16.84 -9.48
CA VAL A 15 -13.30 15.55 -9.16
C VAL A 15 -13.34 15.31 -7.66
N ALA A 16 -12.25 15.62 -6.94
CA ALA A 16 -12.17 15.47 -5.50
C ALA A 16 -13.18 16.37 -4.75
N ALA A 17 -13.46 17.56 -5.26
CA ALA A 17 -14.40 18.52 -4.67
C ALA A 17 -15.87 18.24 -5.01
N ASP A 18 -16.15 17.57 -6.11
CA ASP A 18 -17.52 17.35 -6.59
C ASP A 18 -18.24 16.28 -5.76
N GLU A 19 -19.06 16.72 -4.83
CA GLU A 19 -19.84 15.85 -3.94
C GLU A 19 -21.05 15.19 -4.62
N THR A 20 -21.36 15.54 -5.86
CA THR A 20 -22.41 14.85 -6.65
C THR A 20 -21.93 13.53 -7.22
N LEU A 21 -20.62 13.34 -7.32
CA LEU A 21 -19.99 12.11 -7.81
C LEU A 21 -19.95 11.03 -6.73
N ASP A 22 -20.09 9.80 -7.16
CA ASP A 22 -20.00 8.62 -6.28
C ASP A 22 -18.66 8.59 -5.50
N PRO A 23 -18.66 8.36 -4.18
CA PRO A 23 -17.44 8.34 -3.39
C PRO A 23 -16.42 7.27 -3.84
N ALA A 24 -16.85 6.10 -4.31
CA ALA A 24 -15.95 5.06 -4.79
C ALA A 24 -15.26 5.50 -6.11
N PHE A 25 -16.00 6.17 -6.99
CA PHE A 25 -15.43 6.76 -8.20
C PHE A 25 -14.39 7.84 -7.87
N ARG A 26 -14.71 8.77 -6.98
CA ARG A 26 -13.75 9.79 -6.51
C ARG A 26 -12.50 9.15 -5.89
N ALA A 27 -12.68 8.08 -5.10
CA ALA A 27 -11.57 7.34 -4.53
C ALA A 27 -10.62 6.74 -5.59
N LEU A 28 -11.17 6.22 -6.70
CA LEU A 28 -10.39 5.72 -7.82
C LEU A 28 -9.60 6.85 -8.50
N CYS A 29 -10.22 8.01 -8.71
CA CYS A 29 -9.56 9.16 -9.33
C CYS A 29 -8.40 9.73 -8.48
N LEU A 30 -8.44 9.56 -7.16
CA LEU A 30 -7.36 9.98 -6.26
C LEU A 30 -6.16 9.02 -6.24
N ARG A 31 -6.30 7.83 -6.83
CA ARG A 31 -5.21 6.83 -6.89
C ARG A 31 -4.38 7.05 -8.14
N LEU A 32 -3.07 6.96 -7.98
CA LEU A 32 -2.16 6.88 -9.11
C LEU A 32 -2.21 5.46 -9.72
N PRO A 33 -1.97 5.32 -11.04
CA PRO A 33 -1.82 4.00 -11.68
C PRO A 33 -0.84 3.11 -10.91
N ALA A 34 -1.03 1.80 -10.97
CA ALA A 34 -0.08 0.86 -10.38
C ALA A 34 1.27 0.90 -11.14
N GLU A 35 2.34 0.45 -10.50
CA GLU A 35 3.68 0.51 -11.11
C GLU A 35 3.79 -0.42 -12.32
N ASP A 36 3.11 -1.57 -12.29
CA ASP A 36 3.02 -2.51 -13.41
C ASP A 36 2.22 -1.93 -14.59
N ASP A 37 1.11 -1.21 -14.36
CA ASP A 37 0.37 -0.50 -15.41
C ASP A 37 1.25 0.55 -16.10
N MET A 38 2.04 1.28 -15.31
CA MET A 38 2.99 2.26 -15.83
C MET A 38 4.11 1.58 -16.63
N ALA A 39 4.63 0.46 -16.14
CA ALA A 39 5.66 -0.32 -16.83
C ALA A 39 5.14 -0.87 -18.16
N GLN A 40 3.93 -1.43 -18.19
CA GLN A 40 3.29 -1.92 -19.43
C GLN A 40 3.07 -0.79 -20.43
N THR A 41 2.61 0.38 -19.97
CA THR A 41 2.43 1.57 -20.84
C THR A 41 3.74 2.02 -21.45
N LEU A 42 4.82 2.08 -20.68
CA LEU A 42 6.15 2.43 -21.17
C LEU A 42 6.66 1.40 -22.19
N HIS A 43 6.49 0.11 -21.89
CA HIS A 43 6.88 -0.97 -22.79
C HIS A 43 6.12 -0.90 -24.12
N ALA A 44 4.81 -0.69 -24.07
CA ALA A 44 3.98 -0.52 -25.28
C ALA A 44 4.39 0.69 -26.12
N ALA A 45 4.96 1.73 -25.51
CA ALA A 45 5.52 2.89 -26.17
C ALA A 45 6.98 2.68 -26.67
N GLY A 46 7.52 1.46 -26.58
CA GLY A 46 8.87 1.12 -27.05
C GLY A 46 10.00 1.49 -26.08
N HIS A 47 9.68 1.80 -24.81
CA HIS A 47 10.68 2.08 -23.79
C HIS A 47 10.96 0.83 -22.92
N VAL A 48 12.17 0.74 -22.41
CA VAL A 48 12.51 -0.26 -21.38
C VAL A 48 12.06 0.29 -20.02
N PRO A 49 11.12 -0.37 -19.32
CA PRO A 49 10.68 0.08 -18.00
C PRO A 49 11.81 -0.01 -16.98
N ASP A 50 11.99 1.06 -16.21
CA ASP A 50 12.89 1.11 -15.06
C ASP A 50 12.04 1.21 -13.78
N PRO A 51 11.96 0.13 -12.96
CA PRO A 51 11.14 0.11 -11.75
C PRO A 51 11.50 1.19 -10.75
N GLN A 52 12.78 1.53 -10.62
CA GLN A 52 13.23 2.59 -9.71
C GLN A 52 12.77 3.97 -10.19
N ALA A 53 12.88 4.24 -11.49
CA ALA A 53 12.42 5.50 -12.08
C ALA A 53 10.89 5.64 -11.98
N ILE A 54 10.14 4.55 -12.20
CA ILE A 54 8.68 4.50 -12.03
C ILE A 54 8.29 4.79 -10.58
N TYR A 55 8.91 4.12 -9.62
CA TYR A 55 8.69 4.36 -8.18
C TYR A 55 8.93 5.82 -7.81
N VAL A 56 10.06 6.41 -8.20
CA VAL A 56 10.39 7.81 -7.91
C VAL A 56 9.40 8.76 -8.56
N ALA A 57 9.00 8.54 -9.81
CA ALA A 57 8.03 9.36 -10.51
C ALA A 57 6.66 9.31 -9.81
N ARG A 58 6.20 8.12 -9.45
CA ARG A 58 4.94 7.90 -8.75
C ARG A 58 4.93 8.57 -7.37
N ARG A 59 6.03 8.49 -6.60
CA ARG A 59 6.20 9.21 -5.31
C ARG A 59 6.13 10.73 -5.48
N ARG A 60 6.74 11.27 -6.53
CA ARG A 60 6.70 12.72 -6.85
C ARG A 60 5.29 13.18 -7.21
N MET A 61 4.59 12.43 -8.07
CA MET A 61 3.20 12.73 -8.44
C MET A 61 2.27 12.68 -7.23
N GLY A 62 2.39 11.65 -6.39
CA GLY A 62 1.62 11.54 -5.15
C GLY A 62 1.87 12.71 -4.19
N LYS A 63 3.11 13.19 -4.10
CA LYS A 63 3.46 14.38 -3.29
C LYS A 63 2.85 15.66 -3.88
N ALA A 64 2.90 15.83 -5.20
CA ALA A 64 2.29 16.99 -5.87
C ALA A 64 0.77 17.01 -5.66
N LEU A 65 0.10 15.86 -5.85
CA LEU A 65 -1.34 15.72 -5.62
C LEU A 65 -1.71 16.00 -4.16
N ALA A 66 -0.97 15.45 -3.20
CA ALA A 66 -1.18 15.71 -1.77
C ALA A 66 -1.10 17.20 -1.45
N LYS A 67 -0.11 17.91 -2.01
CA LYS A 67 0.05 19.35 -1.83
C LYS A 67 -1.12 20.14 -2.45
N THR A 68 -1.54 19.79 -3.67
CA THR A 68 -2.67 20.45 -4.35
C THR A 68 -3.97 20.31 -3.57
N LEU A 69 -4.22 19.12 -3.02
CA LEU A 69 -5.47 18.83 -2.28
C LEU A 69 -5.41 19.18 -0.79
N ALA A 70 -4.25 19.61 -0.27
CA ALA A 70 -4.05 19.89 1.17
C ALA A 70 -5.15 20.73 1.82
N PRO A 71 -5.70 21.79 1.18
CA PRO A 71 -6.74 22.62 1.80
C PRO A 71 -8.07 21.87 2.06
N MET A 72 -8.38 20.83 1.27
CA MET A 72 -9.66 20.13 1.37
C MET A 72 -9.59 18.78 2.10
N LEU A 73 -8.40 18.16 2.18
CA LEU A 73 -8.26 16.80 2.72
C LEU A 73 -8.76 16.64 4.17
N PRO A 74 -8.45 17.54 5.12
CA PRO A 74 -8.88 17.36 6.50
C PRO A 74 -10.42 17.35 6.62
N ALA A 75 -11.10 18.34 6.02
CA ALA A 75 -12.55 18.41 6.04
C ALA A 75 -13.22 17.24 5.29
N MET A 76 -12.61 16.76 4.21
CA MET A 76 -13.09 15.58 3.48
C MET A 76 -13.00 14.32 4.36
N ILE A 77 -11.88 14.09 5.04
CA ILE A 77 -11.68 12.95 5.93
C ILE A 77 -12.69 12.97 7.07
N ASP A 78 -12.89 14.13 7.69
CA ASP A 78 -13.83 14.32 8.80
C ASP A 78 -15.27 13.96 8.36
N ARG A 79 -15.76 14.54 7.26
CA ARG A 79 -17.10 14.26 6.71
C ARG A 79 -17.31 12.78 6.31
N LEU A 80 -16.26 12.07 5.92
CA LEU A 80 -16.32 10.67 5.51
C LEU A 80 -16.14 9.70 6.67
N THR A 81 -15.71 10.19 7.83
CA THR A 81 -15.57 9.37 9.03
C THR A 81 -16.95 9.05 9.58
N ASP A 82 -17.20 7.75 9.72
CA ASP A 82 -18.44 7.23 10.27
C ASP A 82 -18.20 6.84 11.73
N HIS A 83 -19.01 7.41 12.63
CA HIS A 83 -18.96 7.14 14.06
C HIS A 83 -19.97 6.08 14.50
N GLY A 84 -20.79 5.60 13.56
CA GLY A 84 -21.78 4.57 13.81
C GLY A 84 -21.23 3.15 13.76
N PRO A 85 -22.10 2.14 13.94
CA PRO A 85 -21.76 0.73 13.79
C PRO A 85 -21.28 0.44 12.36
N PHE A 86 -20.29 -0.47 12.23
CA PHE A 86 -19.80 -0.90 10.92
C PHE A 86 -20.92 -1.48 10.07
N THR A 87 -21.00 -1.04 8.82
CA THR A 87 -21.88 -1.61 7.79
C THR A 87 -21.08 -1.98 6.54
N SER A 88 -21.48 -3.07 5.87
CA SER A 88 -20.78 -3.60 4.69
C SER A 88 -21.45 -3.26 3.35
N ASN A 89 -22.43 -2.34 3.34
CA ASN A 89 -23.08 -1.94 2.10
C ASN A 89 -22.15 -1.12 1.17
N ALA A 90 -22.52 -1.05 -0.12
CA ALA A 90 -21.72 -0.38 -1.15
C ALA A 90 -21.48 1.11 -0.86
N GLN A 91 -22.49 1.83 -0.35
CA GLN A 91 -22.40 3.25 -0.06
C GLN A 91 -21.35 3.54 1.02
N THR A 92 -21.41 2.84 2.15
CA THR A 92 -20.43 3.03 3.22
C THR A 92 -19.05 2.49 2.85
N ALA A 93 -18.97 1.45 2.00
CA ALA A 93 -17.71 0.97 1.45
C ALA A 93 -17.05 2.05 0.56
N GLY A 94 -17.81 2.71 -0.31
CA GLY A 94 -17.32 3.82 -1.15
C GLY A 94 -16.84 5.01 -0.31
N ARG A 95 -17.58 5.38 0.74
CA ARG A 95 -17.16 6.43 1.69
C ARG A 95 -15.84 6.08 2.37
N ARG A 96 -15.68 4.85 2.87
CA ARG A 96 -14.39 4.39 3.47
C ARG A 96 -13.27 4.39 2.45
N ALA A 97 -13.52 3.96 1.21
CA ALA A 97 -12.51 3.99 0.15
C ALA A 97 -12.01 5.41 -0.14
N LEU A 98 -12.93 6.39 -0.24
CA LEU A 98 -12.56 7.79 -0.44
C LEU A 98 -11.84 8.38 0.77
N LYS A 99 -12.31 8.09 1.99
CA LYS A 99 -11.62 8.48 3.24
C LYS A 99 -10.17 7.99 3.24
N LEU A 100 -9.94 6.72 2.95
CA LEU A 100 -8.58 6.15 2.97
C LEU A 100 -7.70 6.69 1.83
N ALA A 101 -8.27 6.97 0.65
CA ALA A 101 -7.53 7.64 -0.43
C ALA A 101 -7.12 9.07 -0.03
N ALA A 102 -8.02 9.83 0.58
CA ALA A 102 -7.72 11.15 1.12
C ALA A 102 -6.69 11.09 2.27
N LEU A 103 -6.82 10.11 3.16
CA LEU A 103 -5.90 9.88 4.28
C LEU A 103 -4.48 9.56 3.81
N ALA A 104 -4.32 8.76 2.75
CA ALA A 104 -3.01 8.46 2.17
C ALA A 104 -2.31 9.71 1.63
N LEU A 105 -3.07 10.67 1.08
CA LEU A 105 -2.54 11.96 0.65
C LEU A 105 -2.26 12.88 1.84
N GLN A 106 -3.20 12.96 2.79
CA GLN A 106 -3.03 13.79 4.00
C GLN A 106 -1.81 13.38 4.81
N SER A 107 -1.55 12.08 4.95
CA SER A 107 -0.39 11.56 5.70
C SER A 107 0.95 12.07 5.17
N ARG A 108 1.04 12.41 3.87
CA ARG A 108 2.23 13.04 3.27
C ARG A 108 2.37 14.51 3.64
N ASN A 109 1.29 15.18 4.03
CA ASN A 109 1.27 16.60 4.40
C ASN A 109 1.49 16.79 5.92
N ASP A 110 0.84 15.95 6.75
CA ASP A 110 0.83 16.08 8.22
C ASP A 110 1.79 15.12 8.95
N GLY A 111 2.56 14.36 8.17
CA GLY A 111 3.47 13.37 8.74
C GLY A 111 2.78 12.21 9.44
N GLY A 112 1.52 11.91 9.06
CA GLY A 112 0.75 10.76 9.53
C GLY A 112 -0.10 11.00 10.77
N GLN A 113 -0.26 12.24 11.23
CA GLN A 113 -1.05 12.55 12.42
C GLN A 113 -2.52 12.09 12.28
N ALA A 114 -3.16 12.41 11.15
CA ALA A 114 -4.53 11.97 10.88
C ALA A 114 -4.64 10.44 10.80
N ALA A 115 -3.65 9.77 10.18
CA ALA A 115 -3.65 8.31 10.09
C ALA A 115 -3.49 7.66 11.47
N GLN A 116 -2.67 8.21 12.34
CA GLN A 116 -2.50 7.72 13.70
C GLN A 116 -3.80 7.88 14.54
N ALA A 117 -4.49 9.01 14.38
CA ALA A 117 -5.77 9.24 15.03
C ALA A 117 -6.85 8.23 14.54
N ILE A 118 -6.95 8.03 13.23
CA ILE A 118 -7.91 7.06 12.65
C ILE A 118 -7.56 5.63 13.07
N TYR A 119 -6.27 5.23 13.07
CA TYR A 119 -5.85 3.93 13.56
C TYR A 119 -6.30 3.69 15.00
N SER A 120 -6.10 4.68 15.86
CA SER A 120 -6.43 4.57 17.29
C SER A 120 -7.93 4.52 17.56
N ALA A 121 -8.75 5.17 16.73
CA ALA A 121 -10.20 5.22 16.84
C ALA A 121 -10.90 4.12 16.02
N ALA A 122 -10.17 3.32 15.25
CA ALA A 122 -10.77 2.36 14.33
C ALA A 122 -11.59 1.29 15.05
N ASN A 123 -12.84 1.13 14.61
CA ASN A 123 -13.77 0.10 15.07
C ASN A 123 -13.98 -1.02 14.05
N ASN A 124 -13.23 -0.98 12.94
CA ASN A 124 -13.31 -1.97 11.87
C ASN A 124 -11.93 -2.18 11.21
N MET A 125 -11.74 -3.36 10.62
CA MET A 125 -10.48 -3.78 9.98
C MET A 125 -10.09 -2.89 8.79
N THR A 126 -11.06 -2.35 8.04
CA THR A 126 -10.79 -1.50 6.86
C THR A 126 -10.08 -0.22 7.28
N ASP A 127 -10.57 0.45 8.30
CA ASP A 127 -9.97 1.68 8.81
C ASP A 127 -8.65 1.41 9.54
N GLU A 128 -8.60 0.36 10.37
CA GLU A 128 -7.38 -0.02 11.10
C GLU A 128 -6.22 -0.33 10.15
N MET A 129 -6.45 -1.21 9.17
CA MET A 129 -5.43 -1.57 8.18
C MET A 129 -5.10 -0.42 7.22
N GLY A 130 -6.12 0.33 6.77
CA GLY A 130 -5.91 1.43 5.85
C GLY A 130 -5.08 2.56 6.48
N ALA A 131 -5.34 2.90 7.73
CA ALA A 131 -4.56 3.88 8.46
C ALA A 131 -3.12 3.38 8.73
N LEU A 132 -2.96 2.11 9.09
CA LEU A 132 -1.63 1.49 9.22
C LEU A 132 -0.85 1.54 7.90
N ALA A 133 -1.48 1.21 6.78
CA ALA A 133 -0.89 1.29 5.45
C ALA A 133 -0.42 2.72 5.12
N CYS A 134 -1.23 3.74 5.45
CA CYS A 134 -0.85 5.14 5.27
C CYS A 134 0.39 5.54 6.09
N LEU A 135 0.50 5.05 7.32
CA LEU A 135 1.68 5.28 8.17
C LEU A 135 2.92 4.59 7.60
N LEU A 136 2.80 3.33 7.17
CA LEU A 136 3.91 2.58 6.59
C LEU A 136 4.40 3.21 5.27
N ASP A 137 3.49 3.73 4.43
CA ASP A 137 3.85 4.41 3.16
C ASP A 137 4.74 5.65 3.35
N ILE A 138 4.66 6.28 4.51
CA ILE A 138 5.53 7.42 4.87
C ILE A 138 6.70 7.03 5.78
N GLY A 139 6.98 5.73 5.92
CA GLY A 139 8.09 5.23 6.73
C GLY A 139 7.87 5.32 8.25
N LYS A 140 6.61 5.36 8.68
CA LYS A 140 6.22 5.44 10.10
C LYS A 140 5.35 4.23 10.48
N GLY A 141 4.75 4.25 11.68
CA GLY A 141 3.75 3.26 12.09
C GLY A 141 4.32 2.00 12.76
N GLN A 142 5.57 1.99 13.18
CA GLN A 142 6.14 0.84 13.88
C GLN A 142 5.41 0.50 15.20
N PRO A 143 5.02 1.48 16.06
CA PRO A 143 4.21 1.19 17.24
C PRO A 143 2.82 0.63 16.91
N GLU A 144 2.18 1.14 15.84
CA GLU A 144 0.89 0.66 15.35
C GLU A 144 0.99 -0.76 14.80
N LEU A 145 2.05 -1.04 14.06
CA LEU A 145 2.34 -2.38 13.52
C LEU A 145 2.55 -3.42 14.64
N ALA A 146 3.25 -3.04 15.71
CA ALA A 146 3.42 -3.89 16.88
C ALA A 146 2.10 -4.13 17.63
N ARG A 147 1.27 -3.07 17.82
CA ARG A 147 -0.07 -3.19 18.42
C ARG A 147 -1.00 -4.08 17.58
N PHE A 148 -0.95 -3.92 16.25
CA PHE A 148 -1.70 -4.76 15.34
C PHE A 148 -1.32 -6.24 15.48
N ALA A 149 -0.02 -6.56 15.47
CA ALA A 149 0.45 -7.92 15.67
C ALA A 149 0.02 -8.50 17.03
N ALA A 150 0.15 -7.73 18.11
CA ALA A 150 -0.26 -8.16 19.44
C ALA A 150 -1.76 -8.47 19.51
N ARG A 151 -2.59 -7.65 18.89
CA ARG A 151 -4.06 -7.82 18.85
C ARG A 151 -4.50 -9.02 18.03
N TRP A 152 -3.85 -9.25 16.87
CA TRP A 152 -4.31 -10.18 15.84
C TRP A 152 -3.45 -11.45 15.71
N SER A 153 -2.47 -11.66 16.59
CA SER A 153 -1.52 -12.78 16.51
C SER A 153 -2.17 -14.16 16.39
N ALA A 154 -3.37 -14.34 16.93
CA ALA A 154 -4.13 -15.60 16.87
C ALA A 154 -4.90 -15.78 15.54
N ASP A 155 -5.12 -14.70 14.77
CA ASP A 155 -5.83 -14.77 13.50
C ASP A 155 -4.84 -14.92 12.34
N ARG A 156 -4.78 -16.13 11.77
CA ARG A 156 -3.83 -16.46 10.70
C ARG A 156 -4.04 -15.64 9.44
N ILE A 157 -5.29 -15.31 9.08
CA ILE A 157 -5.63 -14.56 7.86
C ILE A 157 -5.27 -13.08 8.03
N VAL A 158 -5.51 -12.52 9.20
CA VAL A 158 -5.14 -11.15 9.51
C VAL A 158 -3.61 -11.03 9.58
N MET A 159 -2.92 -12.02 10.13
CA MET A 159 -1.46 -12.03 10.16
C MET A 159 -0.83 -12.17 8.76
N ASP A 160 -1.47 -12.81 7.79
CA ASP A 160 -1.00 -12.78 6.40
C ASP A 160 -0.96 -11.34 5.85
N LYS A 161 -1.95 -10.52 6.19
CA LYS A 161 -1.97 -9.09 5.82
C LYS A 161 -0.86 -8.30 6.54
N TRP A 162 -0.62 -8.58 7.82
CA TRP A 162 0.45 -7.96 8.59
C TRP A 162 1.84 -8.23 7.98
N PHE A 163 2.11 -9.46 7.53
CA PHE A 163 3.34 -9.79 6.82
C PHE A 163 3.45 -9.01 5.50
N ALA A 164 2.40 -9.04 4.68
CA ALA A 164 2.39 -8.40 3.37
C ALA A 164 2.57 -6.88 3.45
N LEU A 165 1.90 -6.20 4.40
CA LEU A 165 1.95 -4.74 4.54
C LEU A 165 3.37 -4.22 4.73
N GLN A 166 4.18 -4.89 5.55
CA GLN A 166 5.54 -4.46 5.84
C GLN A 166 6.43 -4.48 4.59
N ILE A 167 6.25 -5.49 3.75
CA ILE A 167 7.02 -5.65 2.51
C ILE A 167 6.50 -4.71 1.43
N THR A 168 5.18 -4.61 1.29
CA THR A 168 4.53 -3.75 0.28
C THR A 168 4.92 -2.28 0.42
N TYR A 169 5.06 -1.81 1.67
CA TYR A 169 5.40 -0.41 1.95
C TYR A 169 6.88 -0.19 2.33
N ALA A 170 7.71 -1.23 2.23
CA ALA A 170 9.14 -1.09 2.44
C ALA A 170 9.76 -0.19 1.36
N ALA A 171 10.71 0.65 1.77
CA ALA A 171 11.55 1.37 0.82
C ALA A 171 12.38 0.36 -0.01
N PRO A 172 12.62 0.63 -1.31
CA PRO A 172 13.26 -0.33 -2.21
C PRO A 172 14.54 -0.95 -1.68
N GLU A 173 15.40 -0.13 -1.08
CA GLU A 173 16.70 -0.56 -0.52
C GLU A 173 16.56 -1.43 0.75
N LYS A 174 15.39 -1.44 1.41
CA LYS A 174 15.10 -2.19 2.62
C LYS A 174 14.23 -3.43 2.39
N THR A 175 13.64 -3.56 1.22
CA THR A 175 12.63 -4.59 0.93
C THR A 175 13.16 -6.01 1.17
N ALA A 176 14.35 -6.33 0.64
CA ALA A 176 14.94 -7.66 0.82
C ALA A 176 15.36 -7.94 2.28
N GLU A 177 15.86 -6.93 3.00
CA GLU A 177 16.23 -7.03 4.42
C GLU A 177 15.00 -7.33 5.28
N ILE A 178 13.94 -6.53 5.11
CA ILE A 178 12.66 -6.71 5.83
C ILE A 178 12.06 -8.09 5.54
N THR A 179 12.04 -8.48 4.26
CA THR A 179 11.53 -9.80 3.88
C THR A 179 12.32 -10.92 4.52
N ARG A 180 13.65 -10.84 4.52
CA ARG A 180 14.50 -11.84 5.18
C ARG A 180 14.21 -11.93 6.68
N ALA A 181 14.06 -10.79 7.36
CA ALA A 181 13.70 -10.77 8.78
C ALA A 181 12.33 -11.42 9.04
N LEU A 182 11.35 -11.14 8.18
CA LEU A 182 10.00 -11.74 8.29
C LEU A 182 10.00 -13.24 8.03
N THR A 183 10.89 -13.76 7.19
CA THR A 183 11.04 -15.22 7.00
C THR A 183 11.65 -15.94 8.20
N GLN A 184 12.20 -15.21 9.17
CA GLN A 184 12.67 -15.75 10.45
C GLN A 184 11.65 -15.59 11.58
N HIS A 185 10.52 -14.93 11.31
CA HIS A 185 9.50 -14.69 12.33
C HIS A 185 8.82 -16.02 12.75
N PRO A 186 8.56 -16.24 14.05
CA PRO A 186 7.97 -17.52 14.54
C PRO A 186 6.63 -17.88 13.89
N LEU A 187 5.86 -16.88 13.45
CA LEU A 187 4.59 -17.10 12.74
C LEU A 187 4.75 -17.30 11.24
N PHE A 188 5.95 -17.27 10.70
CA PHE A 188 6.18 -17.56 9.27
C PHE A 188 6.18 -19.07 9.02
N ASP A 189 4.99 -19.61 8.80
CA ASP A 189 4.80 -20.99 8.35
C ASP A 189 4.92 -21.05 6.82
N TRP A 190 6.15 -21.29 6.32
CA TRP A 190 6.43 -21.34 4.88
C TRP A 190 5.76 -22.55 4.17
N LYS A 191 5.32 -23.57 4.92
CA LYS A 191 4.56 -24.71 4.38
C LYS A 191 3.11 -24.35 4.09
N ASN A 192 2.60 -23.28 4.69
CA ASN A 192 1.28 -22.74 4.39
C ASN A 192 1.35 -21.87 3.12
N PRO A 193 0.69 -22.25 2.00
CA PRO A 193 0.77 -21.51 0.74
C PRO A 193 0.31 -20.04 0.85
N ASN A 194 -0.68 -19.74 1.70
CA ASN A 194 -1.15 -18.37 1.87
C ASN A 194 -0.10 -17.52 2.61
N ARG A 195 0.50 -18.04 3.67
CA ARG A 195 1.57 -17.37 4.40
C ARG A 195 2.82 -17.15 3.54
N PHE A 196 3.20 -18.17 2.76
CA PHE A 196 4.31 -18.07 1.83
C PHE A 196 4.06 -16.96 0.80
N ARG A 197 2.88 -16.96 0.17
CA ARG A 197 2.49 -15.90 -0.80
C ARG A 197 2.40 -14.53 -0.14
N ALA A 198 1.90 -14.41 1.07
CA ALA A 198 1.83 -13.13 1.78
C ALA A 198 3.21 -12.47 1.95
N VAL A 199 4.28 -13.26 1.95
CA VAL A 199 5.66 -12.76 2.05
C VAL A 199 6.32 -12.65 0.66
N ILE A 200 6.36 -13.74 -0.08
CA ILE A 200 7.14 -13.77 -1.34
C ILE A 200 6.43 -13.04 -2.48
N ALA A 201 5.09 -13.15 -2.59
CA ALA A 201 4.37 -12.35 -3.59
C ALA A 201 4.34 -10.85 -3.24
N ALA A 202 4.34 -10.48 -1.94
CA ALA A 202 4.49 -9.08 -1.55
C ALA A 202 5.89 -8.54 -1.91
N LEU A 203 6.94 -9.37 -1.78
CA LEU A 203 8.29 -9.03 -2.23
C LEU A 203 8.31 -8.79 -3.75
N ALA A 204 7.74 -9.70 -4.54
CA ALA A 204 7.66 -9.57 -5.99
C ALA A 204 6.82 -8.36 -6.42
N GLY A 205 5.76 -8.04 -5.67
CA GLY A 205 4.88 -6.88 -5.92
C GLY A 205 5.49 -5.53 -5.53
N ASN A 206 6.54 -5.48 -4.73
CA ASN A 206 7.31 -4.26 -4.49
C ASN A 206 8.38 -4.14 -5.60
N HIS A 207 7.97 -3.68 -6.78
CA HIS A 207 8.77 -3.77 -8.01
C HIS A 207 10.13 -3.10 -7.88
N ALA A 208 10.19 -1.88 -7.35
CA ALA A 208 11.46 -1.19 -7.17
C ALA A 208 12.38 -1.89 -6.16
N GLY A 209 11.82 -2.52 -5.12
CA GLY A 209 12.57 -3.31 -4.16
C GLY A 209 12.98 -4.67 -4.71
N PHE A 210 12.10 -5.34 -5.46
CA PHE A 210 12.39 -6.63 -6.09
C PHE A 210 13.50 -6.53 -7.14
N HIS A 211 13.43 -5.50 -7.97
CA HIS A 211 14.40 -5.21 -9.02
C HIS A 211 15.54 -4.28 -8.58
N HIS A 212 15.72 -4.11 -7.27
CA HIS A 212 16.80 -3.26 -6.75
C HIS A 212 18.18 -3.78 -7.22
N ALA A 213 19.08 -2.85 -7.56
CA ALA A 213 20.38 -3.13 -8.17
C ALA A 213 21.29 -4.08 -7.36
N SER A 214 21.02 -4.23 -6.05
CA SER A 214 21.77 -5.19 -5.20
C SER A 214 21.54 -6.66 -5.57
N GLY A 215 20.44 -6.99 -6.29
CA GLY A 215 20.05 -8.37 -6.59
C GLY A 215 19.60 -9.20 -5.37
N ALA A 216 19.55 -8.59 -4.17
CA ALA A 216 19.28 -9.30 -2.92
C ALA A 216 17.89 -9.96 -2.87
N ALA A 217 16.89 -9.35 -3.49
CA ALA A 217 15.56 -9.92 -3.57
C ALA A 217 15.48 -11.13 -4.51
N TYR A 218 16.21 -11.11 -5.62
CA TYR A 218 16.32 -12.26 -6.53
C TYR A 218 16.94 -13.47 -5.83
N THR A 219 18.08 -13.27 -5.15
CA THR A 219 18.74 -14.33 -4.38
C THR A 219 17.80 -14.91 -3.32
N LEU A 220 17.16 -14.03 -2.52
CA LEU A 220 16.23 -14.46 -1.49
C LEU A 220 15.05 -15.26 -2.06
N THR A 221 14.50 -14.83 -3.19
CA THR A 221 13.39 -15.54 -3.85
C THR A 221 13.85 -16.90 -4.39
N ALA A 222 15.00 -16.97 -5.05
CA ALA A 222 15.57 -18.21 -5.56
C ALA A 222 15.81 -19.24 -4.44
N ASP A 223 16.39 -18.82 -3.32
CA ASP A 223 16.64 -19.67 -2.15
C ASP A 223 15.32 -20.26 -1.60
N TRP A 224 14.26 -19.44 -1.53
CA TRP A 224 12.96 -19.91 -1.07
C TRP A 224 12.25 -20.83 -2.07
N LEU A 225 12.36 -20.57 -3.38
CA LEU A 225 11.81 -21.44 -4.40
C LEU A 225 12.48 -22.80 -4.41
N LEU A 226 13.82 -22.86 -4.34
CA LEU A 226 14.58 -24.11 -4.24
C LEU A 226 14.21 -24.92 -2.99
N LYS A 227 13.89 -24.25 -1.88
CA LYS A 227 13.43 -24.89 -0.65
C LYS A 227 12.00 -25.41 -0.74
N LEU A 228 11.12 -24.65 -1.44
CA LEU A 228 9.69 -24.97 -1.54
C LEU A 228 9.39 -26.05 -2.58
N ASP A 229 10.07 -26.02 -3.72
CA ASP A 229 9.79 -26.83 -4.89
C ASP A 229 9.70 -28.35 -4.59
N PRO A 230 10.64 -28.96 -3.84
CA PRO A 230 10.55 -30.40 -3.50
C PRO A 230 9.30 -30.78 -2.70
N MET A 231 8.69 -29.80 -1.99
CA MET A 231 7.52 -30.02 -1.15
C MET A 231 6.22 -29.63 -1.84
N ASN A 232 6.22 -28.53 -2.58
CA ASN A 232 5.02 -27.98 -3.23
C ASN A 232 5.38 -27.29 -4.54
N PRO A 233 5.66 -28.06 -5.62
CA PRO A 233 6.06 -27.50 -6.91
C PRO A 233 4.98 -26.61 -7.52
N GLN A 234 3.71 -26.87 -7.24
CA GLN A 234 2.61 -26.03 -7.74
C GLN A 234 2.64 -24.61 -7.14
N THR A 235 3.01 -24.47 -5.87
CA THR A 235 3.15 -23.15 -5.25
C THR A 235 4.46 -22.47 -5.68
N ALA A 236 5.54 -23.23 -5.92
CA ALA A 236 6.79 -22.71 -6.39
C ALA A 236 6.73 -22.19 -7.85
N ALA A 237 5.87 -22.79 -8.68
CA ALA A 237 5.69 -22.40 -10.10
C ALA A 237 4.75 -21.21 -10.34
N ARG A 238 4.07 -20.72 -9.32
CA ARG A 238 3.12 -19.60 -9.40
C ARG A 238 3.70 -18.31 -8.88
#